data_30a5348ff9c00b090ef05d4761b9fab6
#
_entry.id   30a5348ff9c00b090ef05d4761b9fab6
#
_cell.length_a   1.000
_cell.length_b   1.000
_cell.length_c   1.000
_cell.angle_alpha   90.00
_cell.angle_beta   90.00
_cell.angle_gamma   90.00
#
_symmetry.space_group_name_H-M   'P 1'
#
loop_
_entity.id
_entity.type
_entity.pdbx_description
1 polymer ?
#
loop_
_entity_poly.entity_id
_entity_poly.type
_entity_poly.pdbx_seq_one_letter_code
_entity_poly.pdbx_strand_id
1 'polypeptide(L)'
;MRIISAVLNLLGACALVASGGQPRDLSPADQFGPLVDASAHRIEIARQVAFAKWDSHRAVEDQRREEEVMSAAVAQGVARGLDGAFVGRFFQAQIDANKFVQYALLAEWRRVGNAPQHPQFDLSRTIRPELDDIQSRLIGELVLTQNLRRSRSCEPALSSAIVRYRTQHLDFTPVEAAALQRSLAPVCLLGQ
;
A
#
# COMPACT_ATOMS: atom_id res chain seq x y z
N MET A 1 -13.29 -83.58 -26.32
CA MET A 1 -14.01 -82.29 -26.63
C MET A 1 -13.65 -81.30 -25.53
N ARG A 2 -12.71 -80.39 -25.78
CA ARG A 2 -12.16 -79.45 -24.78
C ARG A 2 -12.66 -78.06 -25.20
N ILE A 3 -13.42 -77.43 -24.31
CA ILE A 3 -13.91 -76.05 -24.48
C ILE A 3 -12.90 -75.14 -23.74
N ILE A 4 -12.25 -74.24 -24.50
CA ILE A 4 -11.32 -73.25 -23.97
C ILE A 4 -12.12 -71.96 -23.77
N SER A 5 -12.32 -71.56 -22.55
CA SER A 5 -12.89 -70.24 -22.19
C SER A 5 -11.80 -69.19 -22.27
N ALA A 6 -11.98 -68.20 -23.16
CA ALA A 6 -11.13 -67.00 -23.18
C ALA A 6 -11.69 -65.95 -22.18
N VAL A 7 -10.87 -65.57 -21.22
CA VAL A 7 -11.14 -64.45 -20.30
C VAL A 7 -10.56 -63.18 -20.91
N LEU A 8 -11.44 -62.23 -21.25
CA LEU A 8 -11.09 -60.94 -21.79
C LEU A 8 -10.86 -59.97 -20.64
N ASN A 9 -9.60 -59.62 -20.36
CA ASN A 9 -9.23 -58.58 -19.38
C ASN A 9 -9.39 -57.21 -20.01
N LEU A 10 -10.40 -56.44 -19.60
CA LEU A 10 -10.52 -54.99 -19.86
C LEU A 10 -9.68 -54.24 -18.82
N LEU A 11 -8.49 -53.79 -19.21
CA LEU A 11 -7.72 -52.79 -18.48
C LEU A 11 -8.30 -51.39 -18.77
N GLY A 12 -9.10 -50.88 -17.86
CA GLY A 12 -9.58 -49.50 -17.86
C GLY A 12 -8.42 -48.55 -17.51
N ALA A 13 -7.89 -47.84 -18.50
CA ALA A 13 -6.92 -46.74 -18.26
C ALA A 13 -7.69 -45.53 -17.70
N CYS A 14 -7.57 -45.30 -16.38
CA CYS A 14 -8.05 -44.09 -15.74
C CYS A 14 -7.07 -42.95 -16.07
N ALA A 15 -7.39 -42.11 -17.08
CA ALA A 15 -6.64 -40.89 -17.39
C ALA A 15 -6.94 -39.84 -16.31
N LEU A 16 -5.98 -39.64 -15.39
CA LEU A 16 -5.97 -38.52 -14.45
C LEU A 16 -5.74 -37.24 -15.27
N VAL A 17 -6.78 -36.50 -15.56
CA VAL A 17 -6.69 -35.13 -16.09
C VAL A 17 -6.19 -34.25 -14.96
N ALA A 18 -4.87 -34.06 -14.88
CA ALA A 18 -4.29 -33.03 -14.05
C ALA A 18 -4.71 -31.65 -14.62
N SER A 19 -5.71 -31.03 -14.00
CA SER A 19 -6.07 -29.63 -14.24
C SER A 19 -4.91 -28.77 -13.74
N GLY A 20 -3.88 -28.58 -14.57
CA GLY A 20 -2.82 -27.63 -14.37
C GLY A 20 -3.40 -26.23 -14.45
N GLY A 21 -3.76 -25.66 -13.29
CA GLY A 21 -4.08 -24.24 -13.20
C GLY A 21 -2.84 -23.46 -13.64
N GLN A 22 -2.88 -22.84 -14.82
CA GLN A 22 -1.86 -21.89 -15.24
C GLN A 22 -1.80 -20.77 -14.19
N PRO A 23 -0.60 -20.36 -13.73
CA PRO A 23 -0.47 -19.17 -12.91
C PRO A 23 -1.10 -18.01 -13.70
N ARG A 24 -2.14 -17.41 -13.14
CA ARG A 24 -2.75 -16.22 -13.74
C ARG A 24 -1.72 -15.11 -13.58
N ASP A 25 -1.12 -14.67 -14.67
CA ASP A 25 -0.33 -13.46 -14.69
C ASP A 25 -1.20 -12.32 -14.15
N LEU A 26 -0.77 -11.71 -13.06
CA LEU A 26 -1.47 -10.57 -12.47
C LEU A 26 -1.56 -9.44 -13.50
N SER A 27 -2.73 -8.84 -13.64
CA SER A 27 -2.84 -7.64 -14.47
C SER A 27 -1.91 -6.54 -13.92
N PRO A 28 -1.46 -5.58 -14.76
CA PRO A 28 -0.66 -4.47 -14.26
C PRO A 28 -1.30 -3.70 -13.10
N ALA A 29 -2.62 -3.56 -13.10
CA ALA A 29 -3.37 -2.94 -11.99
C ALA A 29 -3.34 -3.80 -10.72
N ASP A 30 -3.39 -5.13 -10.85
CA ASP A 30 -3.31 -6.04 -9.70
C ASP A 30 -1.91 -6.02 -9.05
N GLN A 31 -0.86 -5.82 -9.86
CA GLN A 31 0.50 -5.70 -9.36
C GLN A 31 0.70 -4.44 -8.50
N PHE A 32 -0.05 -3.37 -8.73
CA PHE A 32 -0.03 -2.17 -7.86
C PHE A 32 -0.95 -2.27 -6.65
N GLY A 33 -1.85 -3.26 -6.57
CA GLY A 33 -2.77 -3.42 -5.44
C GLY A 33 -2.09 -3.31 -4.09
N PRO A 34 -1.08 -4.16 -3.77
CA PRO A 34 -0.40 -4.12 -2.46
C PRO A 34 0.30 -2.79 -2.14
N LEU A 35 0.83 -2.08 -3.15
CA LEU A 35 1.40 -0.74 -2.97
C LEU A 35 0.33 0.29 -2.61
N VAL A 36 -0.81 0.24 -3.29
CA VAL A 36 -1.96 1.12 -3.01
C VAL A 36 -2.52 0.83 -1.62
N ASP A 37 -2.71 -0.44 -1.25
CA ASP A 37 -3.20 -0.86 0.07
C ASP A 37 -2.28 -0.38 1.20
N ALA A 38 -0.96 -0.53 1.05
CA ALA A 38 -0.01 -0.06 2.04
C ALA A 38 0.02 1.47 2.17
N SER A 39 -0.12 2.20 1.04
CA SER A 39 -0.21 3.67 1.05
C SER A 39 -1.51 4.14 1.68
N ALA A 40 -2.62 3.49 1.39
CA ALA A 40 -3.93 3.79 1.97
C ALA A 40 -3.94 3.54 3.48
N HIS A 41 -3.39 2.42 3.94
CA HIS A 41 -3.25 2.13 5.37
C HIS A 41 -2.44 3.22 6.09
N ARG A 42 -1.36 3.74 5.47
CA ARG A 42 -0.61 4.86 6.01
C ARG A 42 -1.45 6.15 6.09
N ILE A 43 -2.38 6.37 5.17
CA ILE A 43 -3.33 7.49 5.19
C ILE A 43 -4.37 7.31 6.30
N GLU A 44 -4.89 6.11 6.50
CA GLU A 44 -5.85 5.81 7.59
C GLU A 44 -5.26 6.06 8.97
N ILE A 45 -3.99 5.68 9.19
CA ILE A 45 -3.25 5.96 10.43
C ILE A 45 -3.12 7.46 10.69
N ALA A 46 -3.17 8.33 9.68
CA ALA A 46 -3.10 9.77 9.88
C ALA A 46 -4.20 10.30 10.81
N ARG A 47 -5.38 9.66 10.83
CA ARG A 47 -6.46 9.99 11.77
C ARG A 47 -6.06 9.69 13.22
N GLN A 48 -5.42 8.55 13.48
CA GLN A 48 -4.94 8.19 14.81
C GLN A 48 -3.82 9.15 15.27
N VAL A 49 -2.94 9.52 14.34
CA VAL A 49 -1.90 10.54 14.60
C VAL A 49 -2.54 11.88 14.95
N ALA A 50 -3.58 12.30 14.22
CA ALA A 50 -4.29 13.56 14.49
C ALA A 50 -4.94 13.55 15.87
N PHE A 51 -5.59 12.45 16.29
CA PHE A 51 -6.14 12.31 17.64
C PHE A 51 -5.05 12.43 18.72
N ALA A 52 -3.96 11.68 18.58
CA ALA A 52 -2.86 11.74 19.55
C ALA A 52 -2.23 13.15 19.65
N LYS A 53 -2.17 13.90 18.53
CA LYS A 53 -1.68 15.28 18.51
C LYS A 53 -2.70 16.27 19.08
N TRP A 54 -3.99 16.03 18.85
CA TRP A 54 -5.06 16.81 19.46
C TRP A 54 -5.00 16.73 20.99
N ASP A 55 -4.96 15.52 21.55
CA ASP A 55 -4.92 15.27 22.98
C ASP A 55 -3.66 15.83 23.66
N SER A 56 -2.53 15.74 22.96
CA SER A 56 -1.23 16.21 23.47
C SER A 56 -0.89 17.65 23.12
N HIS A 57 -1.76 18.36 22.40
CA HIS A 57 -1.55 19.72 21.88
C HIS A 57 -0.25 19.88 21.08
N ARG A 58 0.21 18.81 20.40
CA ARG A 58 1.43 18.83 19.58
C ARG A 58 1.14 19.37 18.18
N ALA A 59 2.16 20.01 17.60
CA ALA A 59 2.13 20.41 16.19
C ALA A 59 2.06 19.21 15.25
N VAL A 60 1.54 19.42 14.03
CA VAL A 60 1.57 18.41 12.97
C VAL A 60 2.99 18.15 12.52
N GLU A 61 3.80 19.20 12.39
CA GLU A 61 5.22 19.09 12.06
C GLU A 61 6.01 18.47 13.21
N ASP A 62 6.84 17.48 12.85
CA ASP A 62 7.87 16.89 13.70
C ASP A 62 9.11 16.67 12.83
N GLN A 63 9.80 17.78 12.54
CA GLN A 63 10.92 17.81 11.60
C GLN A 63 11.96 16.73 11.92
N ARG A 64 12.33 16.57 13.19
CA ARG A 64 13.29 15.54 13.59
C ARG A 64 12.79 14.13 13.23
N ARG A 65 11.52 13.83 13.48
CA ARG A 65 10.94 12.52 13.12
C ARG A 65 10.82 12.33 11.62
N GLU A 66 10.47 13.38 10.90
CA GLU A 66 10.40 13.35 9.43
C GLU A 66 11.78 13.04 8.82
N GLU A 67 12.85 13.66 9.32
CA GLU A 67 14.23 13.39 8.92
C GLU A 67 14.68 11.96 9.25
N GLU A 68 14.34 11.45 10.44
CA GLU A 68 14.60 10.06 10.84
C GLU A 68 13.93 9.06 9.88
N VAL A 69 12.63 9.26 9.57
CA VAL A 69 11.86 8.41 8.66
C VAL A 69 12.44 8.45 7.25
N MET A 70 12.75 9.65 6.74
CA MET A 70 13.34 9.83 5.41
C MET A 70 14.70 9.13 5.29
N SER A 71 15.59 9.33 6.26
CA SER A 71 16.91 8.72 6.28
C SER A 71 16.83 7.19 6.31
N ALA A 72 15.96 6.65 7.18
CA ALA A 72 15.74 5.21 7.29
C ALA A 72 15.16 4.62 6.00
N ALA A 73 14.16 5.29 5.39
CA ALA A 73 13.54 4.84 4.15
C ALA A 73 14.55 4.81 2.98
N VAL A 74 15.33 5.88 2.82
CA VAL A 74 16.37 5.96 1.77
C VAL A 74 17.41 4.86 1.97
N ALA A 75 17.94 4.69 3.18
CA ALA A 75 18.91 3.63 3.47
C ALA A 75 18.35 2.23 3.17
N GLN A 76 17.12 1.95 3.60
CA GLN A 76 16.45 0.67 3.37
C GLN A 76 16.15 0.42 1.87
N GLY A 77 15.75 1.45 1.13
CA GLY A 77 15.47 1.35 -0.30
C GLY A 77 16.75 1.12 -1.11
N VAL A 78 17.81 1.86 -0.83
CA VAL A 78 19.12 1.70 -1.47
C VAL A 78 19.70 0.31 -1.21
N ALA A 79 19.59 -0.21 0.00
CA ALA A 79 20.00 -1.58 0.34
C ALA A 79 19.24 -2.66 -0.46
N ARG A 80 18.07 -2.33 -1.02
CA ARG A 80 17.26 -3.20 -1.88
C ARG A 80 17.36 -2.87 -3.38
N GLY A 81 18.33 -2.03 -3.78
CA GLY A 81 18.61 -1.69 -5.18
C GLY A 81 17.70 -0.62 -5.78
N LEU A 82 16.98 0.14 -4.98
CA LEU A 82 16.22 1.30 -5.44
C LEU A 82 17.12 2.55 -5.54
N ASP A 83 16.77 3.46 -6.44
CA ASP A 83 17.40 4.78 -6.49
C ASP A 83 17.03 5.61 -5.25
N GLY A 84 18.05 6.12 -4.56
CA GLY A 84 17.86 6.85 -3.30
C GLY A 84 17.07 8.16 -3.46
N ALA A 85 17.27 8.88 -4.58
CA ALA A 85 16.54 10.11 -4.84
C ALA A 85 15.05 9.82 -5.12
N PHE A 86 14.76 8.74 -5.83
CA PHE A 86 13.39 8.26 -6.03
C PHE A 86 12.73 7.90 -4.68
N VAL A 87 13.42 7.10 -3.84
CA VAL A 87 12.89 6.72 -2.51
C VAL A 87 12.61 7.97 -1.67
N GLY A 88 13.52 8.94 -1.68
CA GLY A 88 13.35 10.21 -0.99
C GLY A 88 12.09 10.94 -1.45
N ARG A 89 11.89 11.14 -2.77
CA ARG A 89 10.68 11.78 -3.30
C ARG A 89 9.39 11.03 -2.94
N PHE A 90 9.42 9.70 -3.03
CA PHE A 90 8.26 8.88 -2.69
C PHE A 90 7.88 9.01 -1.21
N PHE A 91 8.84 8.89 -0.28
CA PHE A 91 8.55 9.02 1.15
C PHE A 91 8.23 10.45 1.58
N GLN A 92 8.77 11.46 0.92
CA GLN A 92 8.32 12.85 1.11
C GLN A 92 6.84 12.99 0.78
N ALA A 93 6.39 12.46 -0.37
CA ALA A 93 4.99 12.48 -0.76
C ALA A 93 4.09 11.69 0.23
N GLN A 94 4.58 10.57 0.80
CA GLN A 94 3.88 9.82 1.84
C GLN A 94 3.73 10.62 3.14
N ILE A 95 4.77 11.35 3.56
CA ILE A 95 4.76 12.20 4.76
C ILE A 95 3.80 13.37 4.55
N ASP A 96 3.91 14.07 3.43
CA ASP A 96 3.07 15.24 3.12
C ASP A 96 1.59 14.87 3.00
N ALA A 97 1.27 13.74 2.39
CA ALA A 97 -0.09 13.22 2.31
C ALA A 97 -0.67 12.89 3.69
N ASN A 98 0.13 12.28 4.58
CA ASN A 98 -0.28 11.99 5.95
C ASN A 98 -0.52 13.29 6.74
N LYS A 99 0.37 14.28 6.62
CA LYS A 99 0.19 15.62 7.24
C LYS A 99 -1.03 16.34 6.69
N PHE A 100 -1.31 16.23 5.39
CA PHE A 100 -2.49 16.83 4.78
C PHE A 100 -3.79 16.35 5.44
N VAL A 101 -3.92 15.04 5.70
CA VAL A 101 -5.08 14.50 6.43
C VAL A 101 -5.13 15.02 7.87
N GLN A 102 -4.00 15.03 8.58
CA GLN A 102 -3.95 15.57 9.96
C GLN A 102 -4.42 17.03 10.01
N TYR A 103 -3.93 17.88 9.10
CA TYR A 103 -4.34 19.28 9.05
C TYR A 103 -5.83 19.44 8.78
N ALA A 104 -6.39 18.67 7.85
CA ALA A 104 -7.81 18.73 7.53
C ALA A 104 -8.67 18.36 8.76
N LEU A 105 -8.31 17.27 9.46
CA LEU A 105 -9.01 16.81 10.66
C LEU A 105 -8.88 17.81 11.81
N LEU A 106 -7.68 18.29 12.10
CA LEU A 106 -7.45 19.24 13.19
C LEU A 106 -8.12 20.59 12.92
N ALA A 107 -8.18 21.05 11.66
CA ALA A 107 -8.91 22.26 11.30
C ALA A 107 -10.42 22.11 11.55
N GLU A 108 -10.98 20.96 11.16
CA GLU A 108 -12.40 20.65 11.40
C GLU A 108 -12.71 20.58 12.91
N TRP A 109 -11.91 19.88 13.70
CA TRP A 109 -12.12 19.76 15.13
C TRP A 109 -11.99 21.09 15.87
N ARG A 110 -11.09 21.98 15.45
CA ARG A 110 -11.03 23.35 15.97
C ARG A 110 -12.26 24.16 15.63
N ARG A 111 -12.81 24.00 14.42
CA ARG A 111 -14.03 24.68 13.97
C ARG A 111 -15.27 24.23 14.78
N VAL A 112 -15.34 22.94 15.09
CA VAL A 112 -16.45 22.35 15.88
C VAL A 112 -16.26 22.58 17.39
N GLY A 113 -15.02 22.81 17.84
CA GLY A 113 -14.64 23.02 19.23
C GLY A 113 -14.16 21.76 19.96
N ASN A 114 -14.30 20.56 19.36
CA ASN A 114 -13.87 19.28 19.93
C ASN A 114 -13.58 18.25 18.84
N ALA A 115 -12.72 17.28 19.16
CA ALA A 115 -12.58 16.07 18.36
C ALA A 115 -13.73 15.08 18.64
N PRO A 116 -14.07 14.19 17.68
CA PRO A 116 -14.98 13.07 17.97
C PRO A 116 -14.48 12.19 19.10
N GLN A 117 -15.39 11.46 19.74
CA GLN A 117 -15.00 10.47 20.76
C GLN A 117 -14.10 9.40 20.13
N HIS A 118 -12.96 9.11 20.75
CA HIS A 118 -11.96 8.18 20.25
C HIS A 118 -11.20 7.49 21.39
N PRO A 119 -10.57 6.32 21.13
CA PRO A 119 -9.64 5.70 22.05
C PRO A 119 -8.39 6.57 22.23
N GLN A 120 -7.68 6.37 23.35
CA GLN A 120 -6.39 7.00 23.54
C GLN A 120 -5.33 6.34 22.64
N PHE A 121 -4.61 7.14 21.86
CA PHE A 121 -3.57 6.67 20.95
C PHE A 121 -2.17 7.03 21.46
N ASP A 122 -1.25 6.06 21.47
CA ASP A 122 0.16 6.25 21.81
C ASP A 122 1.02 6.32 20.56
N LEU A 123 1.54 7.52 20.26
CA LEU A 123 2.43 7.73 19.10
C LEU A 123 3.68 6.87 19.14
N SER A 124 4.27 6.67 20.31
CA SER A 124 5.57 6.02 20.44
C SER A 124 5.48 4.50 20.49
N ARG A 125 4.48 3.98 21.19
CA ARG A 125 4.35 2.54 21.46
C ARG A 125 3.57 1.80 20.39
N THR A 126 2.63 2.48 19.72
CA THR A 126 1.69 1.83 18.80
C THR A 126 1.83 2.36 17.39
N ILE A 127 1.67 3.68 17.20
CA ILE A 127 1.54 4.26 15.86
C ILE A 127 2.89 4.26 15.10
N ARG A 128 4.00 4.65 15.76
CA ARG A 128 5.30 4.69 15.09
C ARG A 128 5.80 3.33 14.65
N PRO A 129 5.74 2.27 15.47
CA PRO A 129 6.09 0.91 15.00
C PRO A 129 5.26 0.46 13.80
N GLU A 130 3.96 0.70 13.80
CA GLU A 130 3.08 0.36 12.68
C GLU A 130 3.45 1.12 11.41
N LEU A 131 3.78 2.42 11.51
CA LEU A 131 4.28 3.21 10.38
C LEU A 131 5.64 2.71 9.86
N ASP A 132 6.52 2.21 10.71
CA ASP A 132 7.81 1.64 10.34
C ASP A 132 7.64 0.28 9.62
N ASP A 133 6.66 -0.54 10.03
CA ASP A 133 6.27 -1.77 9.33
C ASP A 133 5.68 -1.46 7.95
N ILE A 134 4.80 -0.47 7.84
CA ILE A 134 4.25 -0.02 6.56
C ILE A 134 5.36 0.52 5.64
N GLN A 135 6.35 1.26 6.17
CA GLN A 135 7.51 1.70 5.40
C GLN A 135 8.24 0.52 4.77
N SER A 136 8.48 -0.53 5.54
CA SER A 136 9.17 -1.74 5.05
C SER A 136 8.37 -2.46 3.96
N ARG A 137 7.04 -2.52 4.09
CA ARG A 137 6.12 -3.04 3.07
C ARG A 137 6.16 -2.19 1.81
N LEU A 138 6.01 -0.87 1.91
CA LEU A 138 6.07 0.05 0.78
C LEU A 138 7.36 -0.12 -0.03
N ILE A 139 8.51 -0.20 0.64
CA ILE A 139 9.79 -0.43 -0.03
C ILE A 139 9.81 -1.79 -0.75
N GLY A 140 9.26 -2.83 -0.14
CA GLY A 140 9.09 -4.14 -0.78
C GLY A 140 8.28 -4.05 -2.07
N GLU A 141 7.15 -3.38 -2.03
CA GLU A 141 6.27 -3.21 -3.19
C GLU A 141 6.90 -2.33 -4.29
N LEU A 142 7.69 -1.32 -3.91
CA LEU A 142 8.46 -0.53 -4.88
C LEU A 142 9.52 -1.36 -5.60
N VAL A 143 10.13 -2.34 -4.94
CA VAL A 143 11.06 -3.30 -5.57
C VAL A 143 10.31 -4.21 -6.53
N LEU A 144 9.21 -4.82 -6.09
CA LEU A 144 8.42 -5.76 -6.90
C LEU A 144 7.84 -5.11 -8.17
N THR A 145 7.45 -3.85 -8.07
CA THR A 145 6.85 -3.10 -9.19
C THR A 145 7.85 -2.33 -10.05
N GLN A 146 9.16 -2.50 -9.85
CA GLN A 146 10.18 -1.67 -10.48
C GLN A 146 10.10 -1.64 -12.02
N ASN A 147 9.88 -2.77 -12.68
CA ASN A 147 9.74 -2.84 -14.12
C ASN A 147 8.46 -2.14 -14.61
N LEU A 148 7.34 -2.38 -13.91
CA LEU A 148 6.06 -1.78 -14.25
C LEU A 148 6.12 -0.25 -14.10
N ARG A 149 6.77 0.26 -13.05
CA ARG A 149 6.93 1.71 -12.81
C ARG A 149 7.71 2.44 -13.92
N ARG A 150 8.54 1.73 -14.67
CA ARG A 150 9.31 2.23 -15.84
C ARG A 150 8.59 2.02 -17.18
N SER A 151 7.44 1.38 -17.18
CA SER A 151 6.70 1.08 -18.40
C SER A 151 5.67 2.16 -18.74
N ARG A 152 5.24 2.21 -20.00
CA ARG A 152 4.13 3.08 -20.45
C ARG A 152 2.80 2.71 -19.82
N SER A 153 2.68 1.50 -19.28
CA SER A 153 1.46 1.03 -18.60
C SER A 153 1.38 1.49 -17.14
N CYS A 154 2.40 2.17 -16.59
CA CYS A 154 2.45 2.55 -15.18
C CYS A 154 1.26 3.41 -14.77
N GLU A 155 1.09 4.59 -15.40
CA GLU A 155 0.03 5.55 -15.06
C GLU A 155 -1.38 4.94 -15.15
N PRO A 156 -1.78 4.29 -16.27
CA PRO A 156 -3.13 3.72 -16.34
C PRO A 156 -3.32 2.57 -15.36
N ALA A 157 -2.30 1.74 -15.09
CA ALA A 157 -2.38 0.65 -14.14
C ALA A 157 -2.50 1.14 -12.69
N LEU A 158 -1.70 2.14 -12.30
CA LEU A 158 -1.75 2.75 -10.98
C LEU A 158 -3.10 3.44 -10.75
N SER A 159 -3.56 4.22 -11.72
CA SER A 159 -4.88 4.86 -11.67
C SER A 159 -6.01 3.83 -11.48
N SER A 160 -5.98 2.73 -12.24
CA SER A 160 -6.97 1.65 -12.12
C SER A 160 -6.91 0.98 -10.74
N ALA A 161 -5.72 0.77 -10.16
CA ALA A 161 -5.57 0.21 -8.82
C ALA A 161 -6.15 1.15 -7.75
N ILE A 162 -5.87 2.46 -7.83
CA ILE A 162 -6.43 3.48 -6.91
C ILE A 162 -7.97 3.52 -7.00
N VAL A 163 -8.52 3.52 -8.23
CA VAL A 163 -9.98 3.53 -8.42
C VAL A 163 -10.60 2.28 -7.79
N ARG A 164 -10.02 1.11 -8.02
CA ARG A 164 -10.48 -0.14 -7.42
C ARG A 164 -10.46 -0.09 -5.90
N TYR A 165 -9.35 0.35 -5.30
CA TYR A 165 -9.27 0.51 -3.84
C TYR A 165 -10.43 1.37 -3.32
N ARG A 166 -10.66 2.53 -3.92
CA ARG A 166 -11.73 3.45 -3.51
C ARG A 166 -13.15 2.88 -3.67
N THR A 167 -13.38 2.04 -4.68
CA THR A 167 -14.69 1.38 -4.87
C THR A 167 -14.94 0.26 -3.88
N GLN A 168 -13.88 -0.32 -3.31
CA GLN A 168 -13.95 -1.37 -2.28
C GLN A 168 -14.01 -0.80 -0.84
N HIS A 169 -13.54 0.45 -0.64
CA HIS A 169 -13.48 1.14 0.65
C HIS A 169 -14.31 2.43 0.59
N LEU A 170 -15.64 2.29 0.70
CA LEU A 170 -16.58 3.40 0.54
C LEU A 170 -16.57 4.40 1.70
N ASP A 171 -16.01 4.04 2.84
CA ASP A 171 -15.78 4.88 4.02
C ASP A 171 -14.53 5.77 3.88
N PHE A 172 -13.71 5.55 2.83
CA PHE A 172 -12.54 6.35 2.53
C PHE A 172 -12.96 7.75 2.08
N THR A 173 -12.70 8.74 2.91
CA THR A 173 -13.18 10.11 2.73
C THR A 173 -12.58 10.80 1.51
N PRO A 174 -13.20 11.87 0.96
CA PRO A 174 -12.59 12.65 -0.13
C PRO A 174 -11.21 13.22 0.20
N VAL A 175 -10.95 13.58 1.46
CA VAL A 175 -9.65 14.07 1.93
C VAL A 175 -8.61 12.95 1.88
N GLU A 176 -8.95 11.76 2.37
CA GLU A 176 -8.08 10.57 2.32
C GLU A 176 -7.84 10.13 0.88
N ALA A 177 -8.86 10.19 0.01
CA ALA A 177 -8.71 9.88 -1.41
C ALA A 177 -7.73 10.85 -2.12
N ALA A 178 -7.81 12.14 -1.83
CA ALA A 178 -6.86 13.13 -2.36
C ALA A 178 -5.45 12.91 -1.79
N ALA A 179 -5.33 12.55 -0.52
CA ALA A 179 -4.07 12.21 0.11
C ALA A 179 -3.43 10.97 -0.53
N LEU A 180 -4.21 9.91 -0.78
CA LEU A 180 -3.74 8.69 -1.44
C LEU A 180 -3.19 8.97 -2.84
N GLN A 181 -3.89 9.76 -3.65
CA GLN A 181 -3.39 10.15 -4.97
C GLN A 181 -2.07 10.92 -4.89
N ARG A 182 -1.93 11.85 -3.94
CA ARG A 182 -0.71 12.61 -3.71
C ARG A 182 0.45 11.73 -3.26
N SER A 183 0.20 10.81 -2.34
CA SER A 183 1.23 9.88 -1.81
C SER A 183 1.81 8.97 -2.88
N LEU A 184 1.03 8.64 -3.91
CA LEU A 184 1.40 7.75 -5.01
C LEU A 184 1.88 8.49 -6.28
N ALA A 185 1.80 9.82 -6.31
CA ALA A 185 2.18 10.61 -7.49
C ALA A 185 3.62 10.35 -7.99
N PRO A 186 4.64 10.10 -7.14
CA PRO A 186 6.00 9.83 -7.60
C PRO A 186 6.25 8.39 -8.11
N VAL A 187 5.24 7.50 -8.12
CA VAL A 187 5.44 6.07 -8.40
C VAL A 187 5.92 5.81 -9.81
N CYS A 188 5.30 6.45 -10.81
CA CYS A 188 5.66 6.25 -12.21
C CYS A 188 6.87 7.09 -12.61
N LEU A 189 7.83 6.47 -13.33
CA LEU A 189 9.13 7.08 -13.64
C LEU A 189 9.24 7.59 -15.08
N LEU A 190 8.21 7.41 -15.91
CA LEU A 190 8.17 7.96 -17.27
C LEU A 190 7.61 9.38 -17.20
N GLY A 191 8.47 10.36 -17.52
CA GLY A 191 8.09 11.77 -17.57
C GLY A 191 8.69 12.65 -16.46
N GLN A 192 9.62 12.09 -15.69
CA GLN A 192 10.43 12.87 -14.73
C GLN A 192 11.80 13.19 -15.30
#